data_d1c5c557c629d6fb5758229deab55d8f
#
_entry.id   d1c5c557c629d6fb5758229deab55d8f
#
_cell.length_a   1.000
_cell.length_b   1.000
_cell.length_c   1.000
_cell.angle_alpha   90.00
_cell.angle_beta   90.00
_cell.angle_gamma   90.00
#
_symmetry.space_group_name_H-M   'P 1'
#
loop_
_entity.id
_entity.type
_entity.pdbx_description
1 polymer ?
#
loop_
_entity_poly.entity_id
_entity_poly.type
_entity_poly.pdbx_seq_one_letter_code
_entity_poly.pdbx_strand_id
1 'polypeptide(L)'
;MAVMALAGLLLFSQGIWIHAKAILAQVLLDRAFTQSIQTGEPVKPWSWADTWPVARIEFPRIGESAIALHGASGQALAFGPGHVDHSAEAGENGTAVYAAHRDTHFAFLKQVQIGDTIRITRRDGKAFTYRVSGKSVVRWDQSGIDTNARGKNLVLATCWPFNATTSGPMRYLVTAEIAE
;
A
#
# COMPACT_ATOMS: atom_id res chain seq x y z
N MET A 1 38.71 -17.25 -15.86
CA MET A 1 37.74 -18.07 -15.12
C MET A 1 37.53 -17.54 -13.70
N ALA A 2 38.55 -17.36 -12.85
CA ALA A 2 38.40 -16.89 -11.47
C ALA A 2 37.73 -15.50 -11.35
N VAL A 3 38.03 -14.54 -12.21
CA VAL A 3 37.45 -13.19 -12.21
C VAL A 3 35.93 -13.23 -12.52
N MET A 4 35.50 -14.06 -13.46
CA MET A 4 34.11 -14.22 -13.80
C MET A 4 33.32 -14.90 -12.66
N ALA A 5 33.92 -15.88 -11.98
CA ALA A 5 33.34 -16.52 -10.82
C ALA A 5 33.17 -15.53 -9.65
N LEU A 6 34.14 -14.68 -9.39
CA LEU A 6 34.09 -13.66 -8.36
C LEU A 6 33.02 -12.60 -8.66
N ALA A 7 32.97 -12.14 -9.92
CA ALA A 7 31.92 -11.19 -10.34
C ALA A 7 30.51 -11.79 -10.20
N GLY A 8 30.33 -13.05 -10.60
CA GLY A 8 29.05 -13.76 -10.41
C GLY A 8 28.66 -13.88 -8.93
N LEU A 9 29.59 -14.20 -8.06
CA LEU A 9 29.37 -14.31 -6.61
C LEU A 9 28.97 -12.95 -6.00
N LEU A 10 29.62 -11.85 -6.43
CA LEU A 10 29.29 -10.50 -5.98
C LEU A 10 27.88 -10.08 -6.41
N LEU A 11 27.49 -10.32 -7.66
CA LEU A 11 26.14 -10.01 -8.15
C LEU A 11 25.08 -10.85 -7.44
N PHE A 12 25.35 -12.13 -7.20
CA PHE A 12 24.46 -13.01 -6.46
C PHE A 12 24.27 -12.56 -5.00
N SER A 13 25.36 -12.18 -4.33
CA SER A 13 25.32 -11.68 -2.95
C SER A 13 24.55 -10.35 -2.85
N GLN A 14 24.66 -9.46 -3.84
CA GLN A 14 23.86 -8.22 -3.91
C GLN A 14 22.36 -8.52 -4.04
N GLY A 15 21.99 -9.50 -4.86
CA GLY A 15 20.59 -9.94 -4.99
C GLY A 15 20.00 -10.42 -3.67
N ILE A 16 20.72 -11.31 -2.97
CA ILE A 16 20.31 -11.80 -1.64
C ILE A 16 20.19 -10.65 -0.64
N TRP A 17 21.14 -9.71 -0.65
CA TRP A 17 21.17 -8.57 0.25
C TRP A 17 19.95 -7.64 0.06
N ILE A 18 19.52 -7.41 -1.19
CA ILE A 18 18.35 -6.59 -1.50
C ILE A 18 17.07 -7.27 -0.96
N HIS A 19 16.91 -8.58 -1.18
CA HIS A 19 15.77 -9.32 -0.65
C HIS A 19 15.75 -9.36 0.89
N ALA A 20 16.89 -9.57 1.53
CA ALA A 20 16.99 -9.57 2.99
C ALA A 20 16.58 -8.20 3.59
N LYS A 21 17.03 -7.09 2.97
CA LYS A 21 16.61 -5.75 3.39
C LYS A 21 15.11 -5.51 3.21
N ALA A 22 14.52 -5.99 2.13
CA ALA A 22 13.09 -5.85 1.89
C ALA A 22 12.28 -6.60 2.96
N ILE A 23 12.65 -7.83 3.29
CA ILE A 23 12.02 -8.61 4.35
C ILE A 23 12.18 -7.92 5.71
N LEU A 24 13.39 -7.48 6.04
CA LEU A 24 13.67 -6.76 7.29
C LEU A 24 12.80 -5.50 7.40
N ALA A 25 12.67 -4.73 6.31
CA ALA A 25 11.82 -3.54 6.30
C ALA A 25 10.37 -3.86 6.62
N GLN A 26 9.80 -4.94 6.04
CA GLN A 26 8.42 -5.36 6.35
C GLN A 26 8.26 -5.78 7.82
N VAL A 27 9.22 -6.50 8.40
CA VAL A 27 9.20 -6.86 9.83
C VAL A 27 9.26 -5.61 10.71
N LEU A 28 10.11 -4.64 10.38
CA LEU A 28 10.22 -3.39 11.13
C LEU A 28 8.94 -2.53 11.01
N LEU A 29 8.32 -2.49 9.84
CA LEU A 29 7.05 -1.81 9.63
C LEU A 29 5.92 -2.44 10.42
N ASP A 30 5.81 -3.76 10.42
CA ASP A 30 4.78 -4.49 11.21
C ASP A 30 4.96 -4.25 12.71
N ARG A 31 6.21 -4.27 13.18
CA ARG A 31 6.55 -3.97 14.57
C ARG A 31 6.20 -2.52 14.94
N ALA A 32 6.57 -1.56 14.09
CA ALA A 32 6.26 -0.15 14.31
C ALA A 32 4.73 0.09 14.31
N PHE A 33 3.98 -0.57 13.42
CA PHE A 33 2.52 -0.52 13.41
C PHE A 33 1.92 -1.05 14.72
N THR A 34 2.38 -2.21 15.17
CA THR A 34 1.92 -2.81 16.44
C THR A 34 2.21 -1.90 17.63
N GLN A 35 3.41 -1.29 17.67
CA GLN A 35 3.76 -0.33 18.71
C GLN A 35 2.90 0.94 18.63
N SER A 36 2.61 1.43 17.42
CA SER A 36 1.71 2.59 17.25
C SER A 36 0.31 2.34 17.81
N ILE A 37 -0.23 1.12 17.63
CA ILE A 37 -1.52 0.74 18.24
C ILE A 37 -1.43 0.74 19.76
N GLN A 38 -0.34 0.26 20.34
CA GLN A 38 -0.18 0.16 21.80
C GLN A 38 0.03 1.51 22.48
N THR A 39 0.76 2.42 21.82
CA THR A 39 1.12 3.73 22.39
C THR A 39 0.15 4.83 22.02
N GLY A 40 -0.64 4.67 20.95
CA GLY A 40 -1.47 5.72 20.36
C GLY A 40 -0.68 6.73 19.50
N GLU A 41 0.65 6.65 19.50
CA GLU A 41 1.54 7.61 18.83
C GLU A 41 2.15 7.02 17.55
N PRO A 42 2.51 7.86 16.55
CA PRO A 42 3.21 7.40 15.37
C PRO A 42 4.61 6.88 15.72
N VAL A 43 4.88 5.60 15.46
CA VAL A 43 6.19 4.99 15.67
C VAL A 43 6.89 4.80 14.34
N LYS A 44 8.10 5.35 14.21
CA LYS A 44 8.93 5.17 13.01
C LYS A 44 9.52 3.76 12.98
N PRO A 45 9.56 3.09 11.81
CA PRO A 45 10.11 1.74 11.68
C PRO A 45 11.64 1.69 11.90
N TRP A 46 12.33 2.79 11.64
CA TRP A 46 13.76 3.03 11.94
C TRP A 46 14.01 4.52 12.19
N SER A 47 15.07 4.86 12.88
CA SER A 47 15.32 6.21 13.40
C SER A 47 15.39 7.32 12.33
N TRP A 48 15.84 6.99 11.12
CA TRP A 48 15.94 7.92 10.00
C TRP A 48 14.77 7.80 8.98
N ALA A 49 13.71 7.06 9.32
CA ALA A 49 12.53 7.01 8.48
C ALA A 49 11.84 8.39 8.47
N ASP A 50 11.37 8.82 7.31
CA ASP A 50 10.59 10.03 7.10
C ASP A 50 9.08 9.73 7.01
N THR A 51 8.71 8.47 7.15
CA THR A 51 7.33 7.98 7.16
C THR A 51 7.10 7.02 8.33
N TRP A 52 5.85 6.73 8.64
CA TRP A 52 5.42 5.81 9.70
C TRP A 52 4.17 5.04 9.26
N PRO A 53 3.88 3.85 9.82
CA PRO A 53 2.67 3.11 9.57
C PRO A 53 1.41 3.87 10.02
N VAL A 54 0.39 3.89 9.17
CA VAL A 54 -0.91 4.52 9.48
C VAL A 54 -2.06 3.53 9.48
N ALA A 55 -1.96 2.45 8.69
CA ALA A 55 -3.00 1.42 8.63
C ALA A 55 -2.43 0.08 8.17
N ARG A 56 -3.14 -1.01 8.47
CA ARG A 56 -3.00 -2.31 7.83
C ARG A 56 -4.19 -2.53 6.92
N ILE A 57 -3.92 -2.89 5.67
CA ILE A 57 -4.93 -3.22 4.65
C ILE A 57 -4.88 -4.72 4.44
N GLU A 58 -6.01 -5.40 4.60
CA GLU A 58 -6.11 -6.87 4.50
C GLU A 58 -7.19 -7.26 3.49
N PHE A 59 -6.91 -8.30 2.72
CA PHE A 59 -7.81 -8.90 1.72
C PHE A 59 -8.04 -10.38 2.06
N PRO A 60 -9.00 -10.71 2.92
CA PRO A 60 -9.16 -12.07 3.45
C PRO A 60 -9.35 -13.14 2.38
N ARG A 61 -10.07 -12.85 1.27
CA ARG A 61 -10.32 -13.85 0.22
C ARG A 61 -9.04 -14.29 -0.50
N ILE A 62 -8.10 -13.38 -0.70
CA ILE A 62 -6.86 -13.67 -1.43
C ILE A 62 -5.65 -13.85 -0.53
N GLY A 63 -5.82 -13.68 0.80
CA GLY A 63 -4.76 -13.86 1.80
C GLY A 63 -3.65 -12.81 1.75
N GLU A 64 -3.92 -11.64 1.14
CA GLU A 64 -2.94 -10.57 1.00
C GLU A 64 -3.11 -9.50 2.07
N SER A 65 -2.00 -8.92 2.49
CA SER A 65 -2.00 -7.77 3.41
C SER A 65 -0.82 -6.84 3.15
N ALA A 66 -0.98 -5.57 3.51
CA ALA A 66 0.07 -4.57 3.42
C ALA A 66 -0.05 -3.55 4.55
N ILE A 67 1.10 -3.07 5.06
CA ILE A 67 1.15 -1.92 5.97
C ILE A 67 1.18 -0.65 5.14
N ALA A 68 0.17 0.19 5.30
CA ALA A 68 0.10 1.50 4.68
C ALA A 68 0.85 2.55 5.50
N LEU A 69 1.53 3.44 4.81
CA LEU A 69 2.43 4.44 5.35
C LEU A 69 1.84 5.85 5.22
N HIS A 70 2.29 6.76 6.06
CA HIS A 70 1.95 8.17 5.95
C HIS A 70 2.57 8.78 4.70
N GLY A 71 1.74 9.49 3.91
CA GLY A 71 2.12 10.11 2.65
C GLY A 71 2.31 9.13 1.49
N ALA A 72 2.26 9.64 0.28
CA ALA A 72 2.46 8.88 -0.96
C ALA A 72 3.72 9.33 -1.72
N SER A 73 4.77 9.74 -0.99
CA SER A 73 6.07 10.08 -1.56
C SER A 73 6.79 8.85 -2.14
N GLY A 74 7.74 9.07 -3.03
CA GLY A 74 8.53 7.99 -3.62
C GLY A 74 9.24 7.11 -2.58
N GLN A 75 9.63 7.68 -1.45
CA GLN A 75 10.26 6.95 -0.34
C GLN A 75 9.26 6.05 0.39
N ALA A 76 8.07 6.56 0.75
CA ALA A 76 7.02 5.75 1.36
C ALA A 76 6.60 4.60 0.44
N LEU A 77 6.36 4.89 -0.85
CA LEU A 77 5.94 3.91 -1.85
C LEU A 77 6.96 2.79 -2.10
N ALA A 78 8.23 2.99 -1.79
CA ALA A 78 9.25 1.94 -1.87
C ALA A 78 9.04 0.84 -0.81
N PHE A 79 8.39 1.15 0.31
CA PHE A 79 8.25 0.24 1.44
C PHE A 79 6.82 -0.25 1.67
N GLY A 80 5.80 0.43 1.16
CA GLY A 80 4.40 0.06 1.33
C GLY A 80 3.44 0.92 0.52
N PRO A 81 2.13 0.64 0.58
CA PRO A 81 1.12 1.57 0.13
C PRO A 81 1.22 2.89 0.91
N GLY A 82 1.10 4.02 0.24
CA GLY A 82 1.05 5.33 0.87
C GLY A 82 -0.40 5.81 1.02
N HIS A 83 -0.76 6.33 2.18
CA HIS A 83 -1.98 7.09 2.38
C HIS A 83 -1.81 8.46 1.72
N VAL A 84 -2.68 8.78 0.78
CA VAL A 84 -2.59 10.03 0.01
C VAL A 84 -2.98 11.21 0.89
N ASP A 85 -2.11 12.22 0.93
CA ASP A 85 -2.34 13.44 1.70
C ASP A 85 -3.67 14.11 1.32
N HIS A 86 -4.31 14.72 2.31
CA HIS A 86 -5.63 15.35 2.17
C HIS A 86 -6.78 14.41 1.79
N SER A 87 -6.60 13.09 1.81
CA SER A 87 -7.70 12.13 1.79
C SER A 87 -8.16 11.79 3.20
N ALA A 88 -9.41 11.33 3.35
CA ALA A 88 -9.95 10.92 4.65
C ALA A 88 -9.17 9.73 5.24
N GLU A 89 -9.14 9.60 6.55
CA GLU A 89 -8.71 8.34 7.17
C GLU A 89 -9.79 7.26 7.00
N ALA A 90 -9.38 6.00 6.95
CA ALA A 90 -10.35 4.90 6.84
C ALA A 90 -11.38 4.97 7.98
N GLY A 91 -12.66 4.86 7.61
CA GLY A 91 -13.79 4.95 8.54
C GLY A 91 -14.30 6.36 8.82
N GLU A 92 -13.69 7.39 8.27
CA GLU A 92 -14.16 8.77 8.35
C GLU A 92 -15.00 9.16 7.12
N ASN A 93 -15.78 10.24 7.23
CA ASN A 93 -16.51 10.77 6.08
C ASN A 93 -15.54 11.30 5.03
N GLY A 94 -15.79 10.95 3.79
CA GLY A 94 -14.92 11.23 2.66
C GLY A 94 -14.43 9.95 1.99
N THR A 95 -13.36 10.07 1.22
CA THR A 95 -12.72 8.94 0.56
C THR A 95 -11.30 8.76 1.10
N ALA A 96 -11.03 7.65 1.75
CA ALA A 96 -9.68 7.23 2.08
C ALA A 96 -8.97 6.72 0.82
N VAL A 97 -7.80 7.27 0.51
CA VAL A 97 -7.06 6.92 -0.71
C VAL A 97 -5.69 6.35 -0.35
N TYR A 98 -5.43 5.13 -0.84
CA TYR A 98 -4.12 4.51 -0.72
C TYR A 98 -3.55 4.22 -2.11
N ALA A 99 -2.29 4.56 -2.32
CA ALA A 99 -1.59 4.34 -3.58
C ALA A 99 -0.36 3.45 -3.38
N ALA A 100 -0.05 2.57 -4.34
CA ALA A 100 1.17 1.77 -4.32
C ALA A 100 1.61 1.38 -5.74
N HIS A 101 2.83 0.84 -5.83
CA HIS A 101 3.33 0.31 -7.09
C HIS A 101 2.59 -0.96 -7.52
N ARG A 102 2.33 -1.08 -8.85
CA ARG A 102 1.60 -2.18 -9.48
C ARG A 102 2.34 -3.51 -9.50
N ASP A 103 3.65 -3.45 -9.38
CA ASP A 103 4.59 -4.59 -9.49
C ASP A 103 5.07 -5.12 -8.13
N THR A 104 4.73 -4.41 -7.04
CA THR A 104 5.07 -4.77 -5.68
C THR A 104 3.84 -4.82 -4.78
N HIS A 105 3.62 -3.79 -3.96
CA HIS A 105 2.64 -3.79 -2.87
C HIS A 105 1.17 -3.86 -3.33
N PHE A 106 0.84 -3.43 -4.55
CA PHE A 106 -0.51 -3.56 -5.12
C PHE A 106 -0.55 -4.46 -6.37
N ALA A 107 0.45 -5.33 -6.56
CA ALA A 107 0.45 -6.32 -7.64
C ALA A 107 -0.76 -7.27 -7.56
N PHE A 108 -1.25 -7.55 -6.36
CA PHE A 108 -2.39 -8.42 -6.12
C PHE A 108 -3.74 -7.78 -6.45
N LEU A 109 -3.84 -6.45 -6.65
CA LEU A 109 -5.12 -5.79 -6.99
C LEU A 109 -5.76 -6.33 -8.28
N LYS A 110 -4.97 -6.91 -9.18
CA LYS A 110 -5.48 -7.63 -10.37
C LYS A 110 -6.40 -8.82 -10.04
N GLN A 111 -6.26 -9.40 -8.82
CA GLN A 111 -7.05 -10.56 -8.35
C GLN A 111 -8.30 -10.14 -7.57
N VAL A 112 -8.41 -8.86 -7.21
CA VAL A 112 -9.55 -8.32 -6.46
C VAL A 112 -10.81 -8.35 -7.33
N GLN A 113 -11.93 -8.75 -6.74
CA GLN A 113 -13.24 -8.85 -7.38
C GLN A 113 -14.24 -7.89 -6.75
N ILE A 114 -15.25 -7.47 -7.52
CA ILE A 114 -16.40 -6.73 -6.96
C ILE A 114 -17.09 -7.65 -5.94
N GLY A 115 -17.43 -7.08 -4.78
CA GLY A 115 -17.97 -7.82 -3.66
C GLY A 115 -16.94 -8.36 -2.66
N ASP A 116 -15.64 -8.29 -2.97
CA ASP A 116 -14.59 -8.66 -2.01
C ASP A 116 -14.63 -7.76 -0.78
N THR A 117 -14.21 -8.34 0.33
CA THR A 117 -14.04 -7.61 1.60
C THR A 117 -12.62 -7.10 1.71
N ILE A 118 -12.47 -5.83 2.09
CA ILE A 118 -11.21 -5.19 2.48
C ILE A 118 -11.35 -4.78 3.94
N ARG A 119 -10.44 -5.24 4.79
CA ARG A 119 -10.36 -4.80 6.18
C ARG A 119 -9.23 -3.79 6.31
N ILE A 120 -9.51 -2.65 6.94
CA ILE A 120 -8.49 -1.66 7.27
C ILE A 120 -8.47 -1.47 8.77
N THR A 121 -7.33 -1.79 9.38
CA THR A 121 -7.05 -1.51 10.79
C THR A 121 -6.16 -0.28 10.85
N ARG A 122 -6.64 0.78 11.48
CA ARG A 122 -5.89 2.03 11.68
C ARG A 122 -4.90 1.91 12.84
N ARG A 123 -3.94 2.83 12.89
CA ARG A 123 -2.96 2.92 14.00
C ARG A 123 -3.59 3.16 15.38
N ASP A 124 -4.83 3.70 15.44
CA ASP A 124 -5.61 3.84 16.68
C ASP A 124 -6.33 2.53 17.12
N GLY A 125 -6.06 1.42 16.43
CA GLY A 125 -6.63 0.10 16.67
C GLY A 125 -8.04 -0.10 16.14
N LYS A 126 -8.70 0.93 15.61
CA LYS A 126 -10.03 0.80 15.02
C LYS A 126 -9.96 0.06 13.70
N ALA A 127 -10.84 -0.90 13.50
CA ALA A 127 -10.95 -1.68 12.29
C ALA A 127 -12.25 -1.34 11.54
N PHE A 128 -12.13 -1.20 10.23
CA PHE A 128 -13.23 -0.89 9.33
C PHE A 128 -13.27 -1.91 8.21
N THR A 129 -14.46 -2.36 7.88
CA THR A 129 -14.68 -3.32 6.78
C THR A 129 -15.31 -2.59 5.62
N TYR A 130 -14.73 -2.77 4.44
CA TYR A 130 -15.22 -2.22 3.18
C TYR A 130 -15.58 -3.35 2.24
N ARG A 131 -16.54 -3.11 1.36
CA ARG A 131 -16.91 -3.99 0.27
C ARG A 131 -16.57 -3.34 -1.06
N VAL A 132 -15.84 -4.06 -1.90
CA VAL A 132 -15.47 -3.57 -3.23
C VAL A 132 -16.73 -3.35 -4.07
N SER A 133 -16.96 -2.11 -4.50
CA SER A 133 -18.10 -1.68 -5.31
C SER A 133 -17.75 -1.53 -6.79
N GLY A 134 -16.47 -1.30 -7.13
CA GLY A 134 -16.10 -1.09 -8.52
C GLY A 134 -14.60 -1.21 -8.80
N LYS A 135 -14.30 -1.29 -10.09
CA LYS A 135 -12.93 -1.27 -10.63
C LYS A 135 -12.92 -0.45 -11.91
N SER A 136 -11.93 0.41 -12.09
CA SER A 136 -11.82 1.25 -13.29
C SER A 136 -10.38 1.51 -13.69
N VAL A 137 -10.18 1.87 -14.96
CA VAL A 137 -8.91 2.36 -15.48
C VAL A 137 -9.12 3.80 -15.92
N VAL A 138 -8.36 4.72 -15.36
CA VAL A 138 -8.52 6.16 -15.55
C VAL A 138 -7.16 6.83 -15.84
N ARG A 139 -7.17 8.03 -16.40
CA ARG A 139 -5.95 8.86 -16.44
C ARG A 139 -5.69 9.44 -15.05
N TRP A 140 -4.41 9.57 -14.70
CA TRP A 140 -4.01 10.06 -13.37
C TRP A 140 -4.52 11.48 -13.07
N ASP A 141 -4.61 12.33 -14.11
CA ASP A 141 -5.07 13.73 -14.06
C ASP A 141 -6.60 13.88 -14.19
N GLN A 142 -7.32 12.78 -14.44
CA GLN A 142 -8.77 12.72 -14.59
C GLN A 142 -9.33 11.51 -13.83
N SER A 143 -8.81 11.27 -12.62
CA SER A 143 -9.17 10.09 -11.84
C SER A 143 -10.63 10.08 -11.36
N GLY A 144 -11.26 11.24 -11.24
CA GLY A 144 -12.60 11.37 -10.68
C GLY A 144 -12.70 11.06 -9.19
N ILE A 145 -11.56 10.91 -8.50
CA ILE A 145 -11.55 10.68 -7.05
C ILE A 145 -11.94 11.98 -6.35
N ASP A 146 -13.08 11.98 -5.67
CA ASP A 146 -13.51 13.05 -4.77
C ASP A 146 -13.16 12.64 -3.32
N THR A 147 -12.15 13.28 -2.75
CA THR A 147 -11.72 13.03 -1.36
C THR A 147 -12.73 13.49 -0.33
N ASN A 148 -13.67 14.39 -0.70
CA ASN A 148 -14.73 14.93 0.14
C ASN A 148 -16.10 14.31 -0.15
N ALA A 149 -16.16 13.21 -0.90
CA ALA A 149 -17.40 12.52 -1.21
C ALA A 149 -18.19 12.17 0.06
N ARG A 150 -19.51 12.18 -0.04
CA ARG A 150 -20.35 11.77 1.10
C ARG A 150 -20.17 10.28 1.39
N GLY A 151 -20.27 9.94 2.68
CA GLY A 151 -20.12 8.57 3.15
C GLY A 151 -18.67 8.22 3.48
N LYS A 152 -18.41 6.96 3.73
CA LYS A 152 -17.09 6.41 4.11
C LYS A 152 -16.59 5.53 2.98
N ASN A 153 -15.85 6.14 2.07
CA ASN A 153 -15.40 5.50 0.85
C ASN A 153 -13.92 5.13 0.94
N LEU A 154 -13.52 4.18 0.11
CA LEU A 154 -12.13 3.73 -0.03
C LEU A 154 -11.76 3.65 -1.51
N VAL A 155 -10.58 4.15 -1.85
CA VAL A 155 -9.98 3.97 -3.17
C VAL A 155 -8.55 3.43 -3.00
N LEU A 156 -8.27 2.33 -3.70
CA LEU A 156 -6.91 1.81 -3.84
C LEU A 156 -6.46 2.06 -5.27
N ALA A 157 -5.34 2.76 -5.42
CA ALA A 157 -4.84 3.22 -6.72
C ALA A 157 -3.46 2.64 -7.04
N THR A 158 -3.29 2.15 -8.26
CA THR A 158 -1.98 1.73 -8.76
C THR A 158 -1.80 2.08 -10.24
N CYS A 159 -0.60 1.91 -10.77
CA CYS A 159 -0.34 2.13 -12.19
C CYS A 159 -0.97 1.03 -13.06
N TRP A 160 -1.35 1.38 -14.30
CA TRP A 160 -1.88 0.47 -15.31
C TRP A 160 -1.08 0.57 -16.62
N PRO A 161 -0.94 -0.52 -17.41
CA PRO A 161 -1.34 -1.91 -17.13
C PRO A 161 -0.35 -2.62 -16.19
N PHE A 162 -0.79 -3.71 -15.53
CA PHE A 162 0.03 -4.44 -14.54
C PHE A 162 1.30 -5.07 -15.10
N ASN A 163 1.34 -5.39 -16.41
CA ASN A 163 2.47 -6.01 -17.08
C ASN A 163 3.41 -5.03 -17.78
N ALA A 164 3.17 -3.71 -17.67
CA ALA A 164 4.04 -2.74 -18.30
C ALA A 164 5.34 -2.55 -17.53
N THR A 165 6.45 -2.46 -18.26
CA THR A 165 7.80 -2.19 -17.70
C THR A 165 8.11 -0.70 -17.60
N THR A 166 7.32 0.14 -18.28
CA THR A 166 7.48 1.60 -18.26
C THR A 166 6.33 2.28 -17.51
N SER A 167 6.58 3.46 -16.98
CA SER A 167 5.53 4.29 -16.40
C SER A 167 4.60 4.83 -17.50
N GLY A 168 3.31 4.99 -17.17
CA GLY A 168 2.30 5.51 -18.08
C GLY A 168 1.28 6.39 -17.36
N PRO A 169 0.40 7.07 -18.11
CA PRO A 169 -0.56 8.00 -17.54
C PRO A 169 -1.77 7.31 -16.89
N MET A 170 -1.92 6.01 -17.07
CA MET A 170 -3.11 5.29 -16.61
C MET A 170 -2.96 4.76 -15.21
N ARG A 171 -4.05 4.75 -14.46
CA ARG A 171 -4.18 4.21 -13.11
C ARG A 171 -5.31 3.19 -13.06
N TYR A 172 -5.09 2.12 -12.33
CA TYR A 172 -6.11 1.15 -11.97
C TYR A 172 -6.62 1.49 -10.58
N LEU A 173 -7.93 1.68 -10.48
CA LEU A 173 -8.62 2.00 -9.23
C LEU A 173 -9.50 0.83 -8.83
N VAL A 174 -9.45 0.50 -7.53
CA VAL A 174 -10.43 -0.34 -6.84
C VAL A 174 -11.18 0.58 -5.89
N THR A 175 -12.50 0.70 -6.07
CA THR A 175 -13.38 1.49 -5.21
C THR A 175 -14.15 0.56 -4.27
N ALA A 176 -14.33 1.00 -3.03
CA ALA A 176 -15.09 0.24 -2.04
C ALA A 176 -15.82 1.20 -1.10
N GLU A 177 -16.91 0.71 -0.50
CA GLU A 177 -17.74 1.43 0.45
C GLU A 177 -17.74 0.69 1.78
N ILE A 178 -17.97 1.43 2.87
CA ILE A 178 -18.07 0.83 4.21
C ILE A 178 -19.14 -0.25 4.21
N ALA A 179 -18.80 -1.43 4.71
CA ALA A 179 -19.79 -2.48 4.94
C ALA A 179 -20.47 -2.24 6.28
N GLU A 180 -21.80 -2.28 6.29
CA GLU A 180 -22.63 -2.24 7.51
C GLU A 180 -22.41 -3.48 8.38
#